data_c09aa3eb50c0eb4cc0b07c43165a99c0
#
_entry.id   c09aa3eb50c0eb4cc0b07c43165a99c0
#
_cell.length_a   1.000
_cell.length_b   1.000
_cell.length_c   1.000
_cell.angle_alpha   90.00
_cell.angle_beta   90.00
_cell.angle_gamma   90.00
#
_symmetry.space_group_name_H-M   'P 1'
#
loop_
_entity.id
_entity.type
_entity.pdbx_description
1 polymer ?
#
loop_
_entity_poly.entity_id
_entity_poly.type
_entity_poly.pdbx_seq_one_letter_code
_entity_poly.pdbx_strand_id
1 'polypeptide(L)'
;MNQSLEERQGILKRALIVNAVFSVFSGLAILAANRWLVRFLGLPDKISLTILGLSLIGFALMLGLNARRQNIRITEAWIAVITDAVWVAGSFALIFLVPFSVEGKWVVAVVAELVLAFAILQWLGIQRIRKSARYA
;
A
#
# COMPACT_ATOMS: atom_id res chain seq x y z
N MET A 1 -28.93 11.34 7.18
CA MET A 1 -28.53 9.93 7.01
C MET A 1 -27.24 9.78 6.19
N ASN A 2 -27.04 10.54 5.13
CA ASN A 2 -25.82 10.47 4.31
C ASN A 2 -24.55 10.98 5.04
N GLN A 3 -24.64 12.05 5.80
CA GLN A 3 -23.49 12.61 6.55
C GLN A 3 -22.88 11.62 7.54
N SER A 4 -23.69 10.84 8.25
CA SER A 4 -23.19 9.83 9.20
C SER A 4 -22.44 8.68 8.53
N LEU A 5 -22.83 8.30 7.31
CA LEU A 5 -22.13 7.28 6.53
C LEU A 5 -20.81 7.81 5.96
N GLU A 6 -20.80 9.05 5.50
CA GLU A 6 -19.57 9.71 5.01
C GLU A 6 -18.55 9.89 6.13
N GLU A 7 -18.99 10.28 7.34
CA GLU A 7 -18.09 10.36 8.50
C GLU A 7 -17.52 9.01 8.89
N ARG A 8 -18.33 7.94 8.86
CA ARG A 8 -17.89 6.58 9.21
C ARG A 8 -16.88 6.01 8.23
N GLN A 9 -17.04 6.32 6.95
CA GLN A 9 -16.14 5.87 5.89
C GLN A 9 -14.93 6.79 5.71
N GLY A 10 -14.94 7.98 6.32
CA GLY A 10 -13.95 9.03 6.07
C GLY A 10 -12.50 8.59 6.33
N ILE A 11 -12.23 7.89 7.43
CA ILE A 11 -10.87 7.42 7.75
C ILE A 11 -10.41 6.40 6.71
N LEU A 12 -11.25 5.41 6.40
CA LEU A 12 -10.92 4.38 5.42
C LEU A 12 -10.71 4.97 4.03
N LYS A 13 -11.60 5.88 3.61
CA LYS A 13 -11.50 6.56 2.32
C LYS A 13 -10.19 7.34 2.18
N ARG A 14 -9.84 8.11 3.20
CA ARG A 14 -8.57 8.87 3.22
C ARG A 14 -7.36 7.94 3.20
N ALA A 15 -7.37 6.88 3.99
CA ALA A 15 -6.29 5.90 4.01
C ALA A 15 -6.10 5.23 2.64
N LEU A 16 -7.19 4.83 1.97
CA LEU A 16 -7.13 4.26 0.63
C LEU A 16 -6.59 5.25 -0.41
N ILE A 17 -7.02 6.52 -0.35
CA ILE A 17 -6.54 7.56 -1.27
C ILE A 17 -5.04 7.82 -1.06
N VAL A 18 -4.60 8.01 0.17
CA VAL A 18 -3.19 8.29 0.48
C VAL A 18 -2.31 7.12 0.06
N ASN A 19 -2.74 5.89 0.35
CA ASN A 19 -2.02 4.69 -0.10
C ASN A 19 -2.01 4.59 -1.64
N ALA A 20 -3.12 4.90 -2.32
CA ALA A 20 -3.18 4.90 -3.79
C ALA A 20 -2.19 5.92 -4.39
N VAL A 21 -2.16 7.14 -3.87
CA VAL A 21 -1.22 8.19 -4.30
C VAL A 21 0.22 7.75 -4.07
N PHE A 22 0.55 7.25 -2.89
CA PHE A 22 1.86 6.72 -2.57
C PHE A 22 2.29 5.60 -3.53
N SER A 23 1.38 4.66 -3.81
CA SER A 23 1.65 3.52 -4.68
C SER A 23 1.84 3.93 -6.15
N VAL A 24 1.06 4.89 -6.67
CA VAL A 24 1.27 5.43 -8.02
C VAL A 24 2.63 6.09 -8.13
N PHE A 25 2.96 7.01 -7.23
CA PHE A 25 4.23 7.72 -7.27
C PHE A 25 5.41 6.75 -7.12
N SER A 26 5.32 5.80 -6.20
CA SER A 26 6.35 4.77 -6.02
C SER A 26 6.50 3.90 -7.27
N GLY A 27 5.39 3.45 -7.86
CA GLY A 27 5.42 2.65 -9.08
C GLY A 27 6.03 3.39 -10.26
N LEU A 28 5.64 4.65 -10.49
CA LEU A 28 6.20 5.49 -11.55
C LEU A 28 7.69 5.79 -11.32
N ALA A 29 8.08 6.10 -10.09
CA ALA A 29 9.48 6.34 -9.73
C ALA A 29 10.35 5.09 -9.96
N ILE A 30 9.85 3.90 -9.57
CA ILE A 30 10.54 2.64 -9.80
C ILE A 30 10.72 2.38 -11.30
N LEU A 31 9.71 2.61 -12.13
CA LEU A 31 9.80 2.41 -13.56
C LEU A 31 10.75 3.42 -14.22
N ALA A 32 10.65 4.69 -13.86
CA ALA A 32 11.48 5.76 -14.44
C ALA A 32 12.96 5.64 -14.04
N ALA A 33 13.23 5.31 -12.77
CA ALA A 33 14.57 5.22 -12.20
C ALA A 33 15.12 3.78 -12.13
N ASN A 34 14.51 2.84 -12.82
CA ASN A 34 14.80 1.40 -12.71
C ASN A 34 16.30 1.07 -12.76
N ARG A 35 17.02 1.60 -13.76
CA ARG A 35 18.45 1.34 -13.93
C ARG A 35 19.31 1.85 -12.77
N TRP A 36 18.95 2.99 -12.22
CA TRP A 36 19.62 3.57 -11.08
C TRP A 36 19.31 2.80 -9.80
N LEU A 37 18.02 2.46 -9.59
CA LEU A 37 17.57 1.71 -8.43
C LEU A 37 18.18 0.31 -8.35
N VAL A 38 18.30 -0.40 -9.48
CA VAL A 38 18.99 -1.71 -9.51
C VAL A 38 20.39 -1.61 -8.95
N ARG A 39 21.15 -0.60 -9.38
CA ARG A 39 22.52 -0.37 -8.88
C ARG A 39 22.54 0.06 -7.42
N PHE A 40 21.66 1.00 -7.06
CA PHE A 40 21.57 1.54 -5.70
C PHE A 40 21.18 0.47 -4.68
N LEU A 41 20.21 -0.39 -5.01
CA LEU A 41 19.74 -1.47 -4.16
C LEU A 41 20.68 -2.70 -4.19
N GLY A 42 21.57 -2.79 -5.15
CA GLY A 42 22.43 -3.97 -5.34
C GLY A 42 21.70 -5.20 -5.90
N LEU A 43 20.67 -4.98 -6.72
CA LEU A 43 19.87 -6.07 -7.30
C LEU A 43 20.52 -6.66 -8.56
N PRO A 44 20.30 -7.97 -8.85
CA PRO A 44 20.90 -8.63 -9.99
C PRO A 44 20.29 -8.24 -11.35
N ASP A 45 19.01 -7.82 -11.38
CA ASP A 45 18.28 -7.57 -12.62
C ASP A 45 17.24 -6.45 -12.49
N LYS A 46 16.73 -5.97 -13.65
CA LYS A 46 15.71 -4.93 -13.75
C LYS A 46 14.28 -5.46 -13.74
N ILE A 47 14.09 -6.75 -14.02
CA ILE A 47 12.78 -7.35 -14.28
C ILE A 47 11.95 -7.29 -13.02
N SER A 48 12.55 -7.64 -11.88
CA SER A 48 11.89 -7.62 -10.58
C SER A 48 11.32 -6.23 -10.23
N LEU A 49 12.10 -5.17 -10.46
CA LEU A 49 11.65 -3.79 -10.24
C LEU A 49 10.58 -3.35 -11.24
N THR A 50 10.65 -3.81 -12.49
CA THR A 50 9.62 -3.52 -13.49
C THR A 50 8.29 -4.14 -13.10
N ILE A 51 8.28 -5.42 -12.72
CA ILE A 51 7.08 -6.11 -12.23
C ILE A 51 6.53 -5.41 -11.00
N LEU A 52 7.38 -5.04 -10.06
CA LEU A 52 6.99 -4.33 -8.85
C LEU A 52 6.34 -2.98 -9.18
N GLY A 53 6.95 -2.18 -10.03
CA GLY A 53 6.42 -0.86 -10.43
C GLY A 53 5.04 -0.97 -11.09
N LEU A 54 4.85 -1.91 -12.01
CA LEU A 54 3.57 -2.17 -12.66
C LEU A 54 2.53 -2.68 -11.66
N SER A 55 2.90 -3.56 -10.74
CA SER A 55 2.01 -4.08 -9.70
C SER A 55 1.54 -2.99 -8.75
N LEU A 56 2.41 -2.04 -8.39
CA LEU A 56 2.04 -0.89 -7.54
C LEU A 56 1.03 0.03 -8.24
N ILE A 57 1.17 0.25 -9.54
CA ILE A 57 0.20 1.04 -10.32
C ILE A 57 -1.15 0.33 -10.38
N GLY A 58 -1.17 -0.98 -10.65
CA GLY A 58 -2.40 -1.77 -10.63
C GLY A 58 -3.09 -1.77 -9.27
N PHE A 59 -2.32 -1.93 -8.20
CA PHE A 59 -2.80 -1.84 -6.82
C PHE A 59 -3.39 -0.46 -6.51
N ALA A 60 -2.69 0.61 -6.89
CA ALA A 60 -3.17 1.97 -6.72
C ALA A 60 -4.50 2.24 -7.45
N LEU A 61 -4.67 1.69 -8.66
CA LEU A 61 -5.94 1.79 -9.39
C LEU A 61 -7.07 1.12 -8.62
N MET A 62 -6.84 -0.07 -8.09
CA MET A 62 -7.83 -0.77 -7.24
C MET A 62 -8.24 0.09 -6.03
N LEU A 63 -7.26 0.62 -5.30
CA LEU A 63 -7.50 1.47 -4.13
C LEU A 63 -8.28 2.74 -4.50
N GLY A 64 -7.86 3.43 -5.55
CA GLY A 64 -8.47 4.69 -6.01
C GLY A 64 -9.90 4.48 -6.49
N LEU A 65 -10.17 3.42 -7.24
CA LEU A 65 -11.51 3.08 -7.69
C LEU A 65 -12.44 2.75 -6.52
N ASN A 66 -11.96 1.99 -5.53
CA ASN A 66 -12.73 1.69 -4.33
C ASN A 66 -13.03 2.96 -3.51
N ALA A 67 -12.04 3.83 -3.34
CA ALA A 67 -12.18 5.08 -2.59
C ALA A 67 -13.17 6.07 -3.23
N ARG A 68 -13.34 6.02 -4.55
CA ARG A 68 -14.30 6.87 -5.29
C ARG A 68 -15.77 6.42 -5.16
N ARG A 69 -16.00 5.19 -4.70
CA ARG A 69 -17.38 4.67 -4.53
C ARG A 69 -18.10 5.43 -3.42
N GLN A 70 -19.39 5.61 -3.57
CA GLN A 70 -20.24 6.14 -2.49
C GLN A 70 -20.22 5.19 -1.28
N ASN A 71 -20.27 3.88 -1.55
CA ASN A 71 -20.12 2.84 -0.53
C ASN A 71 -18.82 2.06 -0.81
N ILE A 72 -17.86 2.15 0.10
CA ILE A 72 -16.60 1.43 0.00
C ILE A 72 -16.85 -0.07 0.11
N ARG A 73 -16.28 -0.84 -0.81
CA ARG A 73 -16.32 -2.29 -0.73
C ARG A 73 -15.33 -2.78 0.32
N ILE A 74 -15.87 -3.30 1.41
CA ILE A 74 -15.08 -3.80 2.54
C ILE A 74 -14.16 -4.95 2.13
N THR A 75 -14.60 -5.82 1.21
CA THR A 75 -13.77 -6.90 0.68
C THR A 75 -12.51 -6.36 -0.01
N GLU A 76 -12.65 -5.33 -0.87
CA GLU A 76 -11.50 -4.70 -1.53
C GLU A 76 -10.58 -3.98 -0.53
N ALA A 77 -11.16 -3.38 0.52
CA ALA A 77 -10.38 -2.78 1.60
C ALA A 77 -9.60 -3.83 2.39
N TRP A 78 -10.16 -5.01 2.64
CA TRP A 78 -9.44 -6.14 3.25
C TRP A 78 -8.32 -6.67 2.35
N ILE A 79 -8.54 -6.75 1.05
CA ILE A 79 -7.49 -7.11 0.09
C ILE A 79 -6.32 -6.12 0.20
N ALA A 80 -6.61 -4.83 0.34
CA ALA A 80 -5.58 -3.81 0.53
C ALA A 80 -4.78 -4.04 1.83
N VAL A 81 -5.45 -4.26 2.95
CA VAL A 81 -4.79 -4.54 4.25
C VAL A 81 -3.90 -5.78 4.17
N ILE A 82 -4.41 -6.87 3.59
CA ILE A 82 -3.67 -8.12 3.45
C ILE A 82 -2.47 -7.93 2.53
N THR A 83 -2.63 -7.25 1.39
CA THR A 83 -1.55 -6.96 0.45
C THR A 83 -0.45 -6.12 1.11
N ASP A 84 -0.81 -5.07 1.85
CA ASP A 84 0.13 -4.25 2.59
C ASP A 84 0.84 -5.06 3.68
N ALA A 85 0.12 -5.92 4.42
CA ALA A 85 0.72 -6.79 5.43
C ALA A 85 1.70 -7.81 4.83
N VAL A 86 1.36 -8.41 3.70
CA VAL A 86 2.25 -9.32 2.95
C VAL A 86 3.49 -8.56 2.46
N TRP A 87 3.31 -7.32 1.98
CA TRP A 87 4.43 -6.46 1.60
C TRP A 87 5.39 -6.20 2.75
N VAL A 88 4.86 -5.84 3.93
CA VAL A 88 5.68 -5.61 5.14
C VAL A 88 6.44 -6.87 5.54
N ALA A 89 5.76 -8.01 5.63
CA ALA A 89 6.38 -9.29 5.97
C ALA A 89 7.44 -9.69 4.93
N GLY A 90 7.13 -9.54 3.65
CA GLY A 90 8.05 -9.81 2.53
C GLY A 90 9.27 -8.89 2.57
N SER A 91 9.09 -7.60 2.88
CA SER A 91 10.20 -6.65 3.02
C SER A 91 11.15 -7.04 4.15
N PHE A 92 10.63 -7.48 5.28
CA PHE A 92 11.45 -8.03 6.37
C PHE A 92 12.26 -9.24 5.91
N ALA A 93 11.63 -10.21 5.26
CA ALA A 93 12.33 -11.39 4.74
C ALA A 93 13.42 -10.98 3.73
N LEU A 94 13.12 -10.08 2.80
CA LEU A 94 14.05 -9.62 1.77
C LEU A 94 15.28 -8.92 2.34
N ILE A 95 15.16 -8.13 3.41
CA ILE A 95 16.29 -7.46 4.08
C ILE A 95 17.36 -8.48 4.54
N PHE A 96 16.95 -9.68 4.93
CA PHE A 96 17.86 -10.73 5.38
C PHE A 96 18.29 -11.68 4.27
N LEU A 97 17.44 -11.93 3.28
CA LEU A 97 17.68 -12.95 2.24
C LEU A 97 18.36 -12.40 0.99
N VAL A 98 18.14 -11.13 0.67
CA VAL A 98 18.71 -10.48 -0.52
C VAL A 98 19.92 -9.65 -0.11
N PRO A 99 21.04 -9.72 -0.87
CA PRO A 99 22.24 -8.94 -0.59
C PRO A 99 22.08 -7.46 -1.01
N PHE A 100 21.08 -6.79 -0.44
CA PHE A 100 20.92 -5.35 -0.64
C PHE A 100 22.12 -4.57 -0.14
N SER A 101 22.42 -3.42 -0.78
CA SER A 101 23.30 -2.41 -0.20
C SER A 101 22.79 -1.95 1.18
N VAL A 102 23.66 -1.39 2.01
CA VAL A 102 23.26 -0.88 3.34
C VAL A 102 22.16 0.17 3.19
N GLU A 103 22.33 1.09 2.25
CA GLU A 103 21.35 2.12 1.92
C GLU A 103 20.04 1.52 1.41
N GLY A 104 20.13 0.46 0.60
CA GLY A 104 18.98 -0.28 0.10
C GLY A 104 18.16 -0.90 1.22
N LYS A 105 18.80 -1.50 2.21
CA LYS A 105 18.12 -2.06 3.40
C LYS A 105 17.35 -1.00 4.16
N TRP A 106 17.94 0.17 4.36
CA TRP A 106 17.27 1.30 5.02
C TRP A 106 16.06 1.79 4.23
N VAL A 107 16.18 1.94 2.90
CA VAL A 107 15.07 2.34 2.04
C VAL A 107 13.92 1.33 2.14
N VAL A 108 14.21 0.04 2.03
CA VAL A 108 13.19 -1.01 2.16
C VAL A 108 12.53 -0.98 3.54
N ALA A 109 13.28 -0.78 4.62
CA ALA A 109 12.75 -0.68 5.98
C ALA A 109 11.81 0.52 6.14
N VAL A 110 12.22 1.71 5.69
CA VAL A 110 11.40 2.94 5.77
C VAL A 110 10.11 2.79 4.97
N VAL A 111 10.18 2.25 3.76
CA VAL A 111 8.99 1.99 2.93
C VAL A 111 8.08 0.98 3.60
N ALA A 112 8.62 -0.09 4.21
CA ALA A 112 7.83 -1.08 4.94
C ALA A 112 7.09 -0.45 6.14
N GLU A 113 7.71 0.47 6.87
CA GLU A 113 7.06 1.20 7.97
C GLU A 113 5.89 2.08 7.48
N LEU A 114 6.06 2.78 6.35
CA LEU A 114 4.99 3.57 5.74
C LEU A 114 3.82 2.69 5.30
N VAL A 115 4.10 1.56 4.67
CA VAL A 115 3.08 0.61 4.24
C VAL A 115 2.38 -0.02 5.45
N LEU A 116 3.09 -0.31 6.53
CA LEU A 116 2.51 -0.78 7.78
C LEU A 116 1.54 0.25 8.37
N ALA A 117 1.89 1.54 8.34
CA ALA A 117 1.00 2.60 8.78
C ALA A 117 -0.30 2.64 7.94
N PHE A 118 -0.22 2.47 6.62
CA PHE A 118 -1.40 2.37 5.77
C PHE A 118 -2.26 1.16 6.12
N ALA A 119 -1.65 -0.01 6.32
CA ALA A 119 -2.37 -1.23 6.72
C ALA A 119 -3.14 -1.02 8.03
N ILE A 120 -2.51 -0.40 9.02
CA ILE A 120 -3.14 -0.12 10.33
C ILE A 120 -4.30 0.87 10.17
N LEU A 121 -4.11 1.97 9.44
CA LEU A 121 -5.16 2.97 9.21
C LEU A 121 -6.36 2.41 8.46
N GLN A 122 -6.12 1.59 7.45
CA GLN A 122 -7.16 0.90 6.70
C GLN A 122 -7.92 -0.10 7.60
N TRP A 123 -7.20 -0.89 8.37
CA TRP A 123 -7.80 -1.83 9.33
C TRP A 123 -8.67 -1.12 10.36
N LEU A 124 -8.17 -0.03 10.96
CA LEU A 124 -8.95 0.79 11.91
C LEU A 124 -10.21 1.38 11.25
N GLY A 125 -10.10 1.85 10.01
CA GLY A 125 -11.24 2.34 9.23
C GLY A 125 -12.29 1.27 9.01
N ILE A 126 -11.90 0.05 8.65
CA ILE A 126 -12.81 -1.11 8.50
C ILE A 126 -13.49 -1.43 9.83
N GLN A 127 -12.74 -1.49 10.93
CA GLN A 127 -13.29 -1.79 12.26
C GLN A 127 -14.34 -0.75 12.69
N ARG A 128 -14.09 0.53 12.37
CA ARG A 128 -15.04 1.61 12.69
C ARG A 128 -16.38 1.43 11.96
N ILE A 129 -16.33 1.08 10.69
CA ILE A 129 -17.54 0.80 9.89
C ILE A 129 -18.29 -0.40 10.46
N ARG A 130 -17.59 -1.49 10.77
CA ARG A 130 -18.19 -2.72 11.29
C ARG A 130 -18.85 -2.55 12.67
N LYS A 131 -18.20 -1.81 13.57
CA LYS A 131 -18.78 -1.49 14.89
C LYS A 131 -20.07 -0.69 14.75
N SER A 132 -20.08 0.31 13.88
CA SER A 132 -21.28 1.12 13.65
C SER A 132 -22.45 0.33 13.08
N ALA A 133 -22.20 -0.67 12.26
CA ALA A 133 -23.25 -1.54 11.71
C ALA A 133 -23.87 -2.48 12.76
N ARG A 134 -23.15 -2.80 13.85
CA ARG A 134 -23.67 -3.64 14.93
C ARG A 134 -24.61 -2.92 15.89
N TYR A 135 -24.51 -1.60 15.97
CA TYR A 135 -25.33 -0.76 16.85
C TYR A 135 -26.47 -0.03 16.12
N ALA A 136 -26.59 -0.24 14.84
CA ALA A 136 -27.70 0.25 14.03
C ALA A 136 -28.78 -0.83 13.85
#